data_517213a96f13f0c19e593c544cffedac
#
_entry.id   517213a96f13f0c19e593c544cffedac
#
_cell.length_a   1.000
_cell.length_b   1.000
_cell.length_c   1.000
_cell.angle_alpha   90.00
_cell.angle_beta   90.00
_cell.angle_gamma   90.00
#
_symmetry.space_group_name_H-M   'P 1'
#
loop_
_entity.id
_entity.type
_entity.pdbx_description
1 polymer ?
#
loop_
_entity_poly.entity_id
_entity_poly.type
_entity_poly.pdbx_seq_one_letter_code
_entity_poly.pdbx_strand_id
1 'polypeptide(L)'
;MADPIIGTGAYRYRFQREWARLPRWWNFGDAQLPGPPRTSVKGAVAANGEVYVLCRAAHPVLVFDTEGSFITSWGEGRFSSFVHGMTIDRAGRVWITDTGLHTVTEHEPDGTLLRTLGTSGECSPTLYGKPFNMPTGVAFGSAGDIFVSDGYGNRRVHRFAPTGELKHSWGEPGDGPGQFALVHFITADAGGQLYVCDRENHRIQLFTPSGEVLAVWTGFTMPSDLAFGREAIYVAGADGVSIWTNDRRRLAQFGPDEPHNGAFNVHGIWLDADENIYLAQFDRAVSKLSRV
;
A
#
# COMPACT_ATOMS: atom_id res chain seq x y z
N MET A 1 10.12 19.67 -20.84
CA MET A 1 8.77 19.55 -21.45
C MET A 1 7.76 19.70 -20.31
N ALA A 2 6.58 20.29 -20.57
CA ALA A 2 5.55 20.38 -19.52
C ALA A 2 5.01 18.98 -19.19
N ASP A 3 4.65 18.76 -17.91
CA ASP A 3 4.04 17.50 -17.48
C ASP A 3 2.72 17.27 -18.25
N PRO A 4 2.49 16.06 -18.76
CA PRO A 4 1.27 15.76 -19.52
C PRO A 4 0.05 15.78 -18.61
N ILE A 5 -1.11 16.07 -19.21
CA ILE A 5 -2.40 15.91 -18.55
C ILE A 5 -2.99 14.57 -19.01
N ILE A 6 -3.35 13.73 -18.04
CA ILE A 6 -3.99 12.42 -18.26
C ILE A 6 -5.38 12.40 -17.65
N GLY A 7 -6.18 11.39 -18.05
CA GLY A 7 -7.56 11.25 -17.59
C GLY A 7 -8.56 12.16 -18.33
N THR A 8 -9.84 12.04 -18.00
CA THR A 8 -10.95 12.69 -18.70
C THR A 8 -11.99 13.29 -17.76
N GLY A 9 -12.82 14.22 -18.25
CA GLY A 9 -13.91 14.82 -17.49
C GLY A 9 -13.42 15.52 -16.22
N ALA A 10 -14.05 15.20 -15.10
CA ALA A 10 -13.70 15.73 -13.76
C ALA A 10 -12.44 15.07 -13.15
N TYR A 11 -11.92 14.01 -13.77
CA TYR A 11 -10.76 13.25 -13.30
C TYR A 11 -9.58 13.48 -14.23
N ARG A 12 -9.13 14.72 -14.33
CA ARG A 12 -7.95 15.12 -15.08
C ARG A 12 -6.85 15.49 -14.13
N TYR A 13 -5.64 14.99 -14.44
CA TYR A 13 -4.48 15.16 -13.59
C TYR A 13 -3.25 15.56 -14.41
N ARG A 14 -2.46 16.47 -13.86
CA ARG A 14 -1.10 16.74 -14.30
C ARG A 14 -0.19 15.63 -13.78
N PHE A 15 0.46 14.91 -14.65
CA PHE A 15 1.28 13.76 -14.31
C PHE A 15 2.76 14.11 -14.20
N GLN A 16 3.25 14.22 -12.97
CA GLN A 16 4.66 14.40 -12.65
C GLN A 16 5.31 13.04 -12.43
N ARG A 17 6.03 12.56 -13.45
CA ARG A 17 6.61 11.21 -13.45
C ARG A 17 7.71 11.02 -12.42
N GLU A 18 8.54 12.05 -12.22
CA GLU A 18 9.68 12.07 -11.29
C GLU A 18 9.45 13.17 -10.25
N TRP A 19 8.38 13.00 -9.46
CA TRP A 19 8.02 13.97 -8.45
C TRP A 19 9.06 14.01 -7.32
N ALA A 20 9.48 12.87 -6.81
CA ALA A 20 10.41 12.76 -5.68
C ALA A 20 11.85 13.03 -6.11
N ARG A 21 12.45 14.07 -5.59
CA ARG A 21 13.84 14.48 -5.87
C ARG A 21 14.77 13.94 -4.82
N LEU A 22 15.48 12.84 -5.15
CA LEU A 22 16.46 12.22 -4.28
C LEU A 22 17.76 13.00 -4.19
N PRO A 23 18.50 12.90 -3.07
CA PRO A 23 19.90 13.33 -3.00
C PRO A 23 20.73 12.69 -4.10
N ARG A 24 21.79 13.38 -4.51
CA ARG A 24 22.71 12.87 -5.54
C ARG A 24 23.25 11.48 -5.16
N TRP A 25 23.22 10.55 -6.11
CA TRP A 25 23.67 9.16 -5.99
C TRP A 25 22.72 8.22 -5.24
N TRP A 26 21.60 8.70 -4.72
CA TRP A 26 20.56 7.83 -4.14
C TRP A 26 19.62 7.30 -5.22
N ASN A 27 19.01 6.16 -4.93
CA ASN A 27 17.98 5.55 -5.77
C ASN A 27 16.91 4.90 -4.89
N PHE A 28 15.79 4.53 -5.48
CA PHE A 28 14.66 3.89 -4.78
C PHE A 28 14.82 2.37 -4.61
N GLY A 29 15.82 1.76 -5.21
CA GLY A 29 16.09 0.32 -5.12
C GLY A 29 17.32 -0.07 -5.93
N ASP A 30 17.90 -1.21 -5.57
CA ASP A 30 19.12 -1.68 -6.20
C ASP A 30 18.81 -2.31 -7.57
N ALA A 31 19.39 -1.74 -8.62
CA ALA A 31 19.36 -2.28 -9.97
C ALA A 31 20.13 -3.61 -10.12
N GLN A 32 20.82 -4.07 -9.07
CA GLN A 32 21.65 -5.29 -9.10
C GLN A 32 20.93 -6.57 -8.68
N LEU A 33 19.69 -6.46 -8.15
CA LEU A 33 18.90 -7.65 -7.89
C LEU A 33 18.37 -8.23 -9.19
N PRO A 34 18.42 -9.57 -9.39
CA PRO A 34 17.86 -10.21 -10.57
C PRO A 34 16.36 -9.90 -10.68
N GLY A 35 15.94 -9.23 -11.73
CA GLY A 35 14.56 -8.81 -11.99
C GLY A 35 14.46 -7.32 -12.29
N PRO A 36 13.28 -6.82 -12.66
CA PRO A 36 13.07 -5.39 -12.88
C PRO A 36 13.38 -4.60 -11.61
N PRO A 37 13.97 -3.40 -11.71
CA PRO A 37 14.26 -2.56 -10.56
C PRO A 37 12.98 -2.28 -9.77
N ARG A 38 12.84 -2.92 -8.62
CA ARG A 38 11.69 -2.78 -7.72
C ARG A 38 11.97 -1.62 -6.80
N THR A 39 11.55 -0.45 -7.19
CA THR A 39 12.00 0.80 -6.60
C THR A 39 11.21 1.20 -5.37
N SER A 40 10.06 1.81 -5.53
CA SER A 40 9.17 2.16 -4.43
C SER A 40 8.07 1.11 -4.27
N VAL A 41 7.61 0.86 -3.07
CA VAL A 41 6.57 -0.16 -2.82
C VAL A 41 5.29 0.43 -2.26
N LYS A 42 5.38 1.43 -1.40
CA LYS A 42 4.23 2.09 -0.77
C LYS A 42 4.64 3.47 -0.28
N GLY A 43 3.65 4.30 0.02
CA GLY A 43 3.85 5.56 0.72
C GLY A 43 2.60 5.96 1.48
N ALA A 44 2.72 7.02 2.24
CA ALA A 44 1.65 7.65 2.99
C ALA A 44 1.93 9.14 3.16
N VAL A 45 0.89 9.93 3.42
CA VAL A 45 1.02 11.35 3.76
C VAL A 45 0.66 11.52 5.22
N ALA A 46 1.55 12.13 5.98
CA ALA A 46 1.31 12.48 7.37
C ALA A 46 0.41 13.73 7.48
N ALA A 47 -0.19 13.93 8.65
CA ALA A 47 -1.08 15.06 8.90
C ALA A 47 -0.41 16.45 8.74
N ASN A 48 0.91 16.52 8.91
CA ASN A 48 1.71 17.72 8.67
C ASN A 48 2.05 17.97 7.18
N GLY A 49 1.58 17.09 6.27
CA GLY A 49 1.83 17.17 4.83
C GLY A 49 3.12 16.48 4.36
N GLU A 50 3.95 15.96 5.25
CA GLU A 50 5.12 15.17 4.85
C GLU A 50 4.71 13.89 4.13
N VAL A 51 5.41 13.56 3.06
CA VAL A 51 5.16 12.39 2.23
C VAL A 51 6.23 11.34 2.50
N TYR A 52 5.82 10.26 3.11
CA TYR A 52 6.68 9.10 3.39
C TYR A 52 6.64 8.13 2.22
N VAL A 53 7.79 7.64 1.82
CA VAL A 53 7.95 6.65 0.75
C VAL A 53 8.77 5.48 1.25
N LEU A 54 8.19 4.29 1.19
CA LEU A 54 8.88 3.04 1.47
C LEU A 54 9.50 2.50 0.19
N CYS A 55 10.76 2.15 0.23
CA CYS A 55 11.47 1.58 -0.90
C CYS A 55 12.43 0.45 -0.46
N ARG A 56 12.93 -0.30 -1.44
CA ARG A 56 13.83 -1.45 -1.22
C ARG A 56 15.28 -1.09 -1.46
N ALA A 57 15.69 0.07 -0.99
CA ALA A 57 17.03 0.63 -1.15
C ALA A 57 17.80 0.67 0.18
N ALA A 58 19.03 1.18 0.14
CA ALA A 58 19.85 1.39 1.33
C ALA A 58 19.19 2.36 2.35
N HIS A 59 18.35 3.27 1.87
CA HIS A 59 17.55 4.21 2.67
C HIS A 59 16.07 3.85 2.52
N PRO A 60 15.55 2.92 3.31
CA PRO A 60 14.24 2.28 3.02
C PRO A 60 13.05 3.18 3.27
N VAL A 61 13.11 4.12 4.20
CA VAL A 61 12.07 5.13 4.41
C VAL A 61 12.61 6.51 4.08
N LEU A 62 11.99 7.13 3.10
CA LEU A 62 12.32 8.46 2.60
C LEU A 62 11.18 9.42 2.91
N VAL A 63 11.49 10.63 3.35
CA VAL A 63 10.49 11.66 3.68
C VAL A 63 10.71 12.87 2.78
N PHE A 64 9.64 13.34 2.18
CA PHE A 64 9.62 14.48 1.26
C PHE A 64 8.60 15.53 1.69
N ASP A 65 8.77 16.77 1.23
CA ASP A 65 7.69 17.76 1.23
C ASP A 65 6.67 17.47 0.08
N THR A 66 5.57 18.20 0.04
CA THR A 66 4.53 18.06 -0.99
C THR A 66 5.01 18.43 -2.40
N GLU A 67 6.11 19.15 -2.53
CA GLU A 67 6.76 19.51 -3.79
C GLU A 67 7.80 18.47 -4.23
N GLY A 68 8.02 17.42 -3.41
CA GLY A 68 8.96 16.33 -3.70
C GLY A 68 10.40 16.63 -3.35
N SER A 69 10.67 17.66 -2.52
CA SER A 69 12.00 17.89 -2.01
C SER A 69 12.30 16.95 -0.85
N PHE A 70 13.47 16.33 -0.88
CA PHE A 70 13.90 15.41 0.17
C PHE A 70 14.09 16.15 1.50
N ILE A 71 13.54 15.60 2.57
CA ILE A 71 13.67 16.11 3.94
C ILE A 71 14.64 15.24 4.73
N THR A 72 14.35 13.94 4.86
CA THR A 72 15.14 13.00 5.67
C THR A 72 14.92 11.55 5.24
N SER A 73 15.70 10.65 5.82
CA SER A 73 15.51 9.20 5.71
C SER A 73 15.80 8.50 7.03
N TRP A 74 15.28 7.27 7.16
CA TRP A 74 15.58 6.40 8.29
C TRP A 74 15.35 4.92 7.94
N GLY A 75 15.75 4.03 8.85
CA GLY A 75 15.52 2.59 8.75
C GLY A 75 16.65 1.81 8.12
N GLU A 76 17.80 2.43 7.88
CA GLU A 76 19.00 1.81 7.29
C GLU A 76 19.41 0.57 8.08
N GLY A 77 19.53 -0.57 7.38
CA GLY A 77 19.92 -1.86 7.97
C GLY A 77 18.86 -2.54 8.84
N ARG A 78 17.66 -1.96 8.95
CA ARG A 78 16.57 -2.51 9.80
C ARG A 78 15.58 -3.39 9.04
N PHE A 79 15.45 -3.20 7.75
CA PHE A 79 14.47 -3.88 6.91
C PHE A 79 15.15 -4.80 5.91
N SER A 80 14.41 -5.83 5.51
CA SER A 80 14.84 -6.71 4.42
C SER A 80 14.67 -6.02 3.05
N SER A 81 15.28 -6.62 2.01
CA SER A 81 15.04 -6.24 0.62
C SER A 81 13.62 -6.56 0.13
N PHE A 82 12.78 -7.18 0.97
CA PHE A 82 11.37 -7.51 0.70
C PHE A 82 10.39 -6.73 1.58
N VAL A 83 10.79 -5.58 2.13
CA VAL A 83 9.85 -4.67 2.79
C VAL A 83 8.71 -4.32 1.83
N HIS A 84 7.45 -4.22 2.34
CA HIS A 84 6.30 -4.23 1.43
C HIS A 84 5.24 -3.15 1.69
N GLY A 85 4.68 -3.05 2.87
CA GLY A 85 3.58 -2.15 3.17
C GLY A 85 3.94 -1.06 4.17
N MET A 86 3.31 0.11 4.02
CA MET A 86 3.41 1.24 4.94
C MET A 86 2.04 1.86 5.14
N THR A 87 1.73 2.22 6.37
CA THR A 87 0.53 2.99 6.73
C THR A 87 0.86 3.92 7.89
N ILE A 88 0.30 5.12 7.90
CA ILE A 88 0.38 6.04 9.03
C ILE A 88 -0.94 5.98 9.79
N ASP A 89 -0.88 5.73 11.09
CA ASP A 89 -2.07 5.67 11.94
C ASP A 89 -2.56 7.07 12.34
N ARG A 90 -3.68 7.13 13.07
CA ARG A 90 -4.28 8.40 13.50
C ARG A 90 -3.43 9.17 14.51
N ALA A 91 -2.48 8.52 15.17
CA ALA A 91 -1.53 9.16 16.08
C ALA A 91 -0.28 9.69 15.35
N GLY A 92 -0.18 9.47 14.04
CA GLY A 92 0.97 9.86 13.21
C GLY A 92 2.11 8.84 13.22
N ARG A 93 1.92 7.65 13.78
CA ARG A 93 2.93 6.60 13.83
C ARG A 93 3.01 5.86 12.51
N VAL A 94 4.22 5.52 12.13
CA VAL A 94 4.52 4.83 10.87
C VAL A 94 4.57 3.33 11.10
N TRP A 95 3.68 2.60 10.42
CA TRP A 95 3.63 1.15 10.49
C TRP A 95 4.17 0.55 9.19
N ILE A 96 5.06 -0.43 9.32
CA ILE A 96 5.73 -1.06 8.17
C ILE A 96 5.57 -2.58 8.26
N THR A 97 5.17 -3.20 7.15
CA THR A 97 5.21 -4.65 6.99
C THR A 97 6.49 -5.05 6.26
N ASP A 98 7.24 -5.95 6.86
CA ASP A 98 8.41 -6.56 6.23
C ASP A 98 8.12 -8.02 5.89
N THR A 99 7.89 -8.25 4.62
CA THR A 99 7.58 -9.56 4.06
C THR A 99 8.73 -10.55 4.23
N GLY A 100 9.98 -10.08 4.09
CA GLY A 100 11.16 -10.92 4.21
C GLY A 100 11.53 -11.26 5.66
N LEU A 101 11.23 -10.37 6.61
CA LEU A 101 11.42 -10.59 8.04
C LEU A 101 10.19 -11.17 8.74
N HIS A 102 9.07 -11.31 8.06
CA HIS A 102 7.80 -11.81 8.61
C HIS A 102 7.28 -10.98 9.80
N THR A 103 7.46 -9.66 9.75
CA THR A 103 7.12 -8.76 10.85
C THR A 103 6.28 -7.57 10.41
N VAL A 104 5.57 -7.01 11.38
CA VAL A 104 4.97 -5.67 11.30
C VAL A 104 5.57 -4.82 12.43
N THR A 105 6.09 -3.65 12.09
CA THR A 105 6.76 -2.75 13.03
C THR A 105 6.05 -1.41 13.12
N GLU A 106 5.97 -0.86 14.33
CA GLU A 106 5.44 0.47 14.65
C GLU A 106 6.58 1.40 15.02
N HIS A 107 6.59 2.59 14.44
CA HIS A 107 7.65 3.59 14.63
C HIS A 107 7.07 4.98 14.91
N GLU A 108 7.81 5.79 15.67
CA GLU A 108 7.63 7.24 15.65
C GLU A 108 7.98 7.80 14.25
N PRO A 109 7.56 9.01 13.91
CA PRO A 109 7.87 9.64 12.62
C PRO A 109 9.37 9.73 12.29
N ASP A 110 10.23 9.78 13.30
CA ASP A 110 11.70 9.82 13.16
C ASP A 110 12.35 8.43 12.97
N GLY A 111 11.52 7.36 12.93
CA GLY A 111 11.97 5.98 12.79
C GLY A 111 12.34 5.27 14.09
N THR A 112 12.12 5.90 15.26
CA THR A 112 12.29 5.22 16.55
C THR A 112 11.31 4.06 16.65
N LEU A 113 11.83 2.83 16.81
CA LEU A 113 11.00 1.62 16.92
C LEU A 113 10.25 1.60 18.24
N LEU A 114 8.94 1.45 18.18
CA LEU A 114 8.05 1.35 19.35
C LEU A 114 7.65 -0.10 19.64
N ARG A 115 7.33 -0.87 18.59
CA ARG A 115 6.81 -2.23 18.73
C ARG A 115 7.08 -3.07 17.50
N THR A 116 7.19 -4.38 17.73
CA THR A 116 7.23 -5.40 16.65
C THR A 116 6.14 -6.44 16.91
N LEU A 117 5.33 -6.73 15.90
CA LEU A 117 4.48 -7.91 15.83
C LEU A 117 5.16 -8.96 14.95
N GLY A 118 5.13 -10.22 15.38
CA GLY A 118 5.89 -11.29 14.79
C GLY A 118 7.30 -11.42 15.36
N THR A 119 8.04 -12.41 14.90
CA THR A 119 9.45 -12.64 15.25
C THR A 119 10.30 -12.53 14.01
N SER A 120 11.30 -11.65 14.05
CA SER A 120 12.14 -11.38 12.88
C SER A 120 12.85 -12.64 12.38
N GLY A 121 12.68 -12.95 11.09
CA GLY A 121 13.25 -14.11 10.43
C GLY A 121 12.53 -15.43 10.71
N GLU A 122 11.47 -15.43 11.51
CA GLU A 122 10.67 -16.63 11.82
C GLU A 122 9.31 -16.56 11.12
N CYS A 123 9.13 -17.36 10.07
CA CYS A 123 7.81 -17.52 9.45
C CYS A 123 6.97 -18.58 10.17
N SER A 124 5.65 -18.41 10.15
CA SER A 124 4.76 -19.47 10.59
C SER A 124 4.88 -20.69 9.66
N PRO A 125 4.84 -21.91 10.20
CA PRO A 125 5.24 -23.12 9.47
C PRO A 125 4.28 -23.52 8.35
N THR A 126 3.10 -22.95 8.26
CA THR A 126 2.08 -23.28 7.24
C THR A 126 1.12 -22.13 7.03
N LEU A 127 0.21 -22.28 6.05
CA LEU A 127 -0.90 -21.37 5.75
C LEU A 127 -1.79 -21.02 6.96
N TYR A 128 -1.72 -21.77 8.06
CA TYR A 128 -2.51 -21.58 9.27
C TYR A 128 -1.68 -21.11 10.47
N GLY A 129 -0.42 -20.80 10.25
CA GLY A 129 0.48 -20.37 11.30
C GLY A 129 0.15 -18.97 11.82
N LYS A 130 0.69 -18.69 13.00
CA LYS A 130 0.52 -17.41 13.72
C LYS A 130 1.87 -16.92 14.20
N PRO A 131 2.17 -15.61 14.07
CA PRO A 131 1.29 -14.62 13.44
C PRO A 131 1.49 -14.52 11.93
N PHE A 132 2.72 -14.60 11.35
CA PHE A 132 2.90 -14.22 9.96
C PHE A 132 3.72 -15.21 9.13
N ASN A 133 3.36 -15.24 7.83
CA ASN A 133 4.21 -15.77 6.78
C ASN A 133 4.13 -14.84 5.57
N MET A 134 5.04 -13.86 5.50
CA MET A 134 5.14 -12.84 4.46
C MET A 134 3.98 -11.82 4.47
N PRO A 135 3.80 -11.03 5.56
CA PRO A 135 2.77 -10.01 5.66
C PRO A 135 2.95 -8.90 4.63
N THR A 136 1.84 -8.31 4.18
CA THR A 136 1.82 -7.41 3.01
C THR A 136 1.34 -5.99 3.33
N GLY A 137 0.43 -5.80 4.28
CA GLY A 137 -0.12 -4.49 4.62
C GLY A 137 -0.75 -4.46 6.00
N VAL A 138 -0.99 -3.25 6.50
CA VAL A 138 -1.63 -3.00 7.79
C VAL A 138 -2.71 -1.93 7.66
N ALA A 139 -3.84 -2.15 8.34
CA ALA A 139 -4.95 -1.20 8.44
C ALA A 139 -5.43 -1.10 9.88
N PHE A 140 -6.18 -0.03 10.19
CA PHE A 140 -6.67 0.24 11.55
C PHE A 140 -8.19 0.36 11.57
N GLY A 141 -8.80 -0.34 12.51
CA GLY A 141 -10.22 -0.19 12.81
C GLY A 141 -10.52 1.09 13.59
N SER A 142 -11.80 1.45 13.65
CA SER A 142 -12.27 2.63 14.39
C SER A 142 -11.99 2.56 15.90
N ALA A 143 -11.94 1.35 16.47
CA ALA A 143 -11.62 1.09 17.88
C ALA A 143 -10.10 0.92 18.15
N GLY A 144 -9.24 1.15 17.14
CA GLY A 144 -7.80 0.99 17.25
C GLY A 144 -7.29 -0.44 17.06
N ASP A 145 -8.16 -1.39 16.71
CA ASP A 145 -7.71 -2.73 16.30
C ASP A 145 -6.80 -2.64 15.08
N ILE A 146 -5.80 -3.51 15.05
CA ILE A 146 -4.81 -3.60 13.99
C ILE A 146 -5.17 -4.80 13.10
N PHE A 147 -5.31 -4.57 11.80
CA PHE A 147 -5.55 -5.61 10.82
C PHE A 147 -4.33 -5.77 9.92
N VAL A 148 -3.85 -6.99 9.77
CA VAL A 148 -2.68 -7.29 8.96
C VAL A 148 -3.08 -8.28 7.86
N SER A 149 -2.83 -7.90 6.61
CA SER A 149 -2.87 -8.82 5.48
C SER A 149 -1.59 -9.65 5.45
N ASP A 150 -1.72 -10.97 5.44
CA ASP A 150 -0.62 -11.94 5.47
C ASP A 150 -0.74 -12.84 4.23
N GLY A 151 -0.26 -12.35 3.09
CA GLY A 151 -0.72 -12.80 1.80
C GLY A 151 0.26 -13.58 0.94
N TYR A 152 1.57 -13.36 0.97
CA TYR A 152 2.49 -14.07 0.08
C TYR A 152 2.75 -15.51 0.51
N GLY A 153 2.92 -15.76 1.80
CA GLY A 153 3.09 -17.10 2.34
C GLY A 153 1.79 -17.70 2.89
N ASN A 154 0.98 -16.89 3.56
CA ASN A 154 -0.36 -17.23 4.04
C ASN A 154 -1.44 -16.65 3.10
N ARG A 155 -2.70 -17.02 3.29
CA ARG A 155 -3.90 -16.45 2.64
C ARG A 155 -4.84 -15.99 3.71
N ARG A 156 -4.35 -15.06 4.56
CA ARG A 156 -5.06 -14.71 5.80
C ARG A 156 -5.07 -13.21 6.05
N VAL A 157 -6.03 -12.81 6.86
CA VAL A 157 -6.05 -11.53 7.55
C VAL A 157 -6.02 -11.81 9.04
N HIS A 158 -5.21 -11.07 9.78
CA HIS A 158 -5.09 -11.16 11.24
C HIS A 158 -5.61 -9.88 11.88
N ARG A 159 -6.44 -10.02 12.92
CA ARG A 159 -6.90 -8.93 13.79
C ARG A 159 -6.18 -9.00 15.12
N PHE A 160 -5.53 -7.90 15.47
CA PHE A 160 -4.90 -7.71 16.77
C PHE A 160 -5.63 -6.64 17.58
N ALA A 161 -5.59 -6.74 18.91
CA ALA A 161 -5.95 -5.64 19.77
C ALA A 161 -4.98 -4.46 19.61
N PRO A 162 -5.33 -3.24 20.06
CA PRO A 162 -4.40 -2.12 20.13
C PRO A 162 -3.12 -2.43 20.92
N THR A 163 -3.18 -3.38 21.85
CA THR A 163 -2.03 -3.87 22.64
C THR A 163 -1.06 -4.75 21.84
N GLY A 164 -1.46 -5.23 20.65
CA GLY A 164 -0.71 -6.20 19.85
C GLY A 164 -1.06 -7.66 20.14
N GLU A 165 -2.05 -7.94 20.97
CA GLU A 165 -2.55 -9.29 21.20
C GLU A 165 -3.35 -9.78 19.98
N LEU A 166 -3.01 -10.97 19.45
CA LEU A 166 -3.76 -11.58 18.36
C LEU A 166 -5.14 -12.03 18.84
N LYS A 167 -6.19 -11.48 18.24
CA LYS A 167 -7.59 -11.79 18.59
C LYS A 167 -8.23 -12.81 17.68
N HIS A 168 -8.04 -12.63 16.36
CA HIS A 168 -8.75 -13.44 15.38
C HIS A 168 -7.97 -13.49 14.06
N SER A 169 -8.19 -14.55 13.29
CA SER A 169 -7.63 -14.68 11.95
C SER A 169 -8.62 -15.40 11.03
N TRP A 170 -8.76 -14.90 9.80
CA TRP A 170 -9.64 -15.52 8.81
C TRP A 170 -8.96 -15.57 7.43
N GLY A 171 -9.60 -16.27 6.52
CA GLY A 171 -9.12 -16.52 5.17
C GLY A 171 -8.49 -17.89 5.03
N GLU A 172 -8.60 -18.44 3.84
CA GLU A 172 -8.02 -19.71 3.41
C GLU A 172 -7.75 -19.67 1.91
N PRO A 173 -6.94 -20.56 1.34
CA PRO A 173 -6.73 -20.63 -0.10
C PRO A 173 -8.00 -20.92 -0.88
N GLY A 174 -8.22 -20.21 -1.98
CA GLY A 174 -9.32 -20.44 -2.90
C GLY A 174 -9.81 -19.18 -3.61
N ASP A 175 -10.96 -19.31 -4.29
CA ASP A 175 -11.62 -18.27 -5.08
C ASP A 175 -13.05 -17.96 -4.62
N GLY A 176 -13.58 -18.69 -3.64
CA GLY A 176 -14.87 -18.41 -3.00
C GLY A 176 -14.83 -17.15 -2.13
N PRO A 177 -16.02 -16.64 -1.68
CA PRO A 177 -16.07 -15.55 -0.70
C PRO A 177 -15.35 -15.93 0.59
N GLY A 178 -14.47 -15.03 1.10
CA GLY A 178 -13.63 -15.29 2.28
C GLY A 178 -12.38 -16.12 2.02
N GLN A 179 -12.22 -16.68 0.81
CA GLN A 179 -11.02 -17.35 0.36
C GLN A 179 -10.12 -16.39 -0.42
N PHE A 180 -8.83 -16.70 -0.53
CA PHE A 180 -7.85 -15.84 -1.19
C PHE A 180 -6.86 -16.64 -2.05
N ALA A 181 -6.50 -16.09 -3.20
CA ALA A 181 -5.32 -16.53 -3.93
C ALA A 181 -4.07 -15.78 -3.44
N LEU A 182 -4.17 -14.46 -3.25
CA LEU A 182 -3.10 -13.64 -2.67
C LEU A 182 -3.68 -12.36 -2.01
N VAL A 183 -3.56 -12.26 -0.70
CA VAL A 183 -3.94 -11.05 0.06
C VAL A 183 -2.82 -10.01 -0.09
N HIS A 184 -2.96 -9.10 -1.08
CA HIS A 184 -1.85 -8.18 -1.41
C HIS A 184 -1.81 -6.95 -0.52
N PHE A 185 -2.96 -6.38 -0.19
CA PHE A 185 -3.06 -5.23 0.71
C PHE A 185 -4.40 -5.22 1.44
N ILE A 186 -4.45 -4.44 2.51
CA ILE A 186 -5.67 -4.21 3.30
C ILE A 186 -5.76 -2.73 3.67
N THR A 187 -6.96 -2.18 3.57
CA THR A 187 -7.26 -0.84 4.11
C THR A 187 -8.63 -0.85 4.77
N ALA A 188 -8.93 0.18 5.56
CA ALA A 188 -10.22 0.35 6.22
C ALA A 188 -10.83 1.69 5.84
N ASP A 189 -12.13 1.74 5.61
CA ASP A 189 -12.86 2.99 5.45
C ASP A 189 -13.11 3.68 6.81
N ALA A 190 -13.68 4.87 6.77
CA ALA A 190 -14.00 5.65 7.98
C ALA A 190 -15.03 4.93 8.89
N GLY A 191 -15.85 4.04 8.34
CA GLY A 191 -16.82 3.20 9.06
C GLY A 191 -16.19 1.96 9.70
N GLY A 192 -14.94 1.66 9.39
CA GLY A 192 -14.21 0.48 9.87
C GLY A 192 -14.44 -0.78 9.03
N GLN A 193 -15.11 -0.68 7.87
CA GLN A 193 -15.22 -1.77 6.92
C GLN A 193 -13.85 -1.99 6.26
N LEU A 194 -13.46 -3.24 6.14
CA LEU A 194 -12.16 -3.63 5.59
C LEU A 194 -12.29 -3.95 4.09
N TYR A 195 -11.33 -3.45 3.32
CA TYR A 195 -11.17 -3.73 1.90
C TYR A 195 -9.87 -4.49 1.71
N VAL A 196 -9.95 -5.69 1.17
CA VAL A 196 -8.83 -6.60 1.01
C VAL A 196 -8.60 -6.87 -0.47
N CYS A 197 -7.44 -6.46 -0.98
CA CYS A 197 -7.02 -6.73 -2.35
C CYS A 197 -6.61 -8.20 -2.48
N ASP A 198 -7.49 -9.00 -3.07
CA ASP A 198 -7.24 -10.40 -3.44
C ASP A 198 -6.72 -10.43 -4.88
N ARG A 199 -5.44 -10.06 -5.02
CA ARG A 199 -4.79 -9.64 -6.26
C ARG A 199 -4.89 -10.68 -7.36
N GLU A 200 -4.52 -11.92 -7.09
CA GLU A 200 -4.48 -13.00 -8.09
C GLU A 200 -5.87 -13.54 -8.43
N ASN A 201 -6.89 -13.25 -7.61
CA ASN A 201 -8.30 -13.48 -7.94
C ASN A 201 -8.95 -12.27 -8.63
N HIS A 202 -8.19 -11.23 -8.98
CA HIS A 202 -8.66 -10.04 -9.71
C HIS A 202 -9.86 -9.34 -9.05
N ARG A 203 -9.88 -9.28 -7.71
CA ARG A 203 -11.01 -8.75 -6.93
C ARG A 203 -10.57 -8.05 -5.66
N ILE A 204 -11.49 -7.26 -5.10
CA ILE A 204 -11.40 -6.73 -3.75
C ILE A 204 -12.54 -7.36 -2.95
N GLN A 205 -12.26 -7.88 -1.78
CA GLN A 205 -13.28 -8.40 -0.88
C GLN A 205 -13.48 -7.45 0.30
N LEU A 206 -14.73 -7.24 0.67
CA LEU A 206 -15.14 -6.36 1.75
C LEU A 206 -15.55 -7.18 2.96
N PHE A 207 -15.05 -6.80 4.13
CA PHE A 207 -15.28 -7.54 5.37
C PHE A 207 -15.72 -6.60 6.51
N THR A 208 -16.48 -7.17 7.44
CA THR A 208 -16.62 -6.59 8.77
C THR A 208 -15.30 -6.71 9.55
N PRO A 209 -15.11 -5.96 10.64
CA PRO A 209 -13.98 -6.15 11.56
C PRO A 209 -13.93 -7.54 12.23
N SER A 210 -15.02 -8.31 12.20
CA SER A 210 -15.07 -9.70 12.66
C SER A 210 -14.68 -10.73 11.60
N GLY A 211 -14.44 -10.30 10.34
CA GLY A 211 -14.04 -11.17 9.24
C GLY A 211 -15.19 -11.76 8.44
N GLU A 212 -16.43 -11.27 8.64
CA GLU A 212 -17.59 -11.66 7.82
C GLU A 212 -17.51 -10.97 6.45
N VAL A 213 -17.75 -11.72 5.38
CA VAL A 213 -17.75 -11.18 4.01
C VAL A 213 -19.01 -10.34 3.80
N LEU A 214 -18.82 -9.08 3.44
CA LEU A 214 -19.88 -8.14 3.10
C LEU A 214 -20.17 -8.12 1.60
N ALA A 215 -19.09 -8.16 0.80
CA ALA A 215 -19.21 -8.16 -0.66
C ALA A 215 -17.95 -8.67 -1.33
N VAL A 216 -18.11 -9.12 -2.58
CA VAL A 216 -17.01 -9.37 -3.52
C VAL A 216 -17.14 -8.34 -4.64
N TRP A 217 -16.09 -7.54 -4.83
CA TRP A 217 -16.03 -6.47 -5.81
C TRP A 217 -15.07 -6.84 -6.92
N THR A 218 -15.56 -6.93 -8.15
CA THR A 218 -14.83 -7.34 -9.35
C THR A 218 -14.68 -6.18 -10.35
N GLY A 219 -14.00 -6.43 -11.45
CA GLY A 219 -13.77 -5.43 -12.51
C GLY A 219 -12.39 -4.81 -12.48
N PHE A 220 -11.43 -5.48 -11.83
CA PHE A 220 -10.02 -5.08 -11.73
C PHE A 220 -9.10 -6.06 -12.44
N THR A 221 -7.92 -5.58 -12.78
CA THR A 221 -6.79 -6.42 -13.19
C THR A 221 -5.72 -6.38 -12.12
N MET A 222 -5.62 -7.45 -11.33
CA MET A 222 -4.63 -7.61 -10.25
C MET A 222 -4.61 -6.38 -9.31
N PRO A 223 -5.70 -6.06 -8.59
CA PRO A 223 -5.74 -4.91 -7.69
C PRO A 223 -4.68 -5.06 -6.61
N SER A 224 -3.75 -4.12 -6.56
CA SER A 224 -2.62 -4.17 -5.64
C SER A 224 -2.85 -3.38 -4.37
N ASP A 225 -3.55 -2.24 -4.46
CA ASP A 225 -3.75 -1.30 -3.37
C ASP A 225 -4.95 -0.40 -3.64
N LEU A 226 -5.46 0.26 -2.60
CA LEU A 226 -6.52 1.26 -2.74
C LEU A 226 -6.41 2.37 -1.70
N ALA A 227 -6.92 3.55 -2.06
CA ALA A 227 -7.00 4.72 -1.19
C ALA A 227 -8.40 5.34 -1.26
N PHE A 228 -8.85 5.91 -0.13
CA PHE A 228 -10.11 6.63 -0.05
C PHE A 228 -9.87 8.13 -0.21
N GLY A 229 -10.56 8.74 -1.20
CA GLY A 229 -10.76 10.18 -1.27
C GLY A 229 -12.05 10.59 -0.56
N ARG A 230 -12.41 11.86 -0.68
CA ARG A 230 -13.63 12.41 -0.03
C ARG A 230 -14.91 11.77 -0.57
N GLU A 231 -14.98 11.55 -1.88
CA GLU A 231 -16.19 11.07 -2.57
C GLU A 231 -15.91 9.88 -3.51
N ALA A 232 -14.68 9.40 -3.57
CA ALA A 232 -14.28 8.35 -4.49
C ALA A 232 -13.26 7.40 -3.89
N ILE A 233 -13.23 6.18 -4.44
CA ILE A 233 -12.26 5.15 -4.12
C ILE A 233 -11.29 5.05 -5.30
N TYR A 234 -10.00 5.09 -5.02
CA TYR A 234 -8.92 5.00 -6.00
C TYR A 234 -8.27 3.65 -5.87
N VAL A 235 -8.25 2.87 -6.92
CA VAL A 235 -7.70 1.51 -6.93
C VAL A 235 -6.52 1.43 -7.89
N ALA A 236 -5.40 0.95 -7.39
CA ALA A 236 -4.21 0.64 -8.17
C ALA A 236 -4.18 -0.84 -8.56
N GLY A 237 -3.69 -1.14 -9.75
CA GLY A 237 -3.53 -2.49 -10.24
C GLY A 237 -2.62 -2.57 -11.46
N ALA A 238 -2.59 -3.73 -12.10
CA ALA A 238 -1.77 -3.95 -13.29
C ALA A 238 -2.23 -3.15 -14.51
N ASP A 239 -3.50 -2.75 -14.54
CA ASP A 239 -4.13 -1.92 -15.57
C ASP A 239 -4.13 -0.41 -15.22
N GLY A 240 -3.34 -0.01 -14.23
CA GLY A 240 -3.17 1.39 -13.84
C GLY A 240 -3.98 1.80 -12.63
N VAL A 241 -4.64 2.94 -12.72
CA VAL A 241 -5.48 3.51 -11.67
C VAL A 241 -6.91 3.59 -12.15
N SER A 242 -7.83 3.07 -11.37
CA SER A 242 -9.28 3.22 -11.59
C SER A 242 -9.92 3.99 -10.44
N ILE A 243 -10.88 4.85 -10.76
CA ILE A 243 -11.60 5.70 -9.81
C ILE A 243 -13.06 5.27 -9.77
N TRP A 244 -13.60 5.11 -8.58
CA TRP A 244 -14.91 4.52 -8.34
C TRP A 244 -15.72 5.33 -7.34
N THR A 245 -17.03 5.32 -7.47
CA THR A 245 -17.94 5.80 -6.44
C THR A 245 -17.96 4.85 -5.24
N ASN A 246 -18.45 5.34 -4.08
CA ASN A 246 -18.60 4.50 -2.89
C ASN A 246 -19.58 3.33 -3.10
N ASP A 247 -20.52 3.44 -4.05
CA ASP A 247 -21.41 2.36 -4.48
C ASP A 247 -20.80 1.47 -5.60
N ARG A 248 -19.50 1.62 -5.85
CA ARG A 248 -18.69 0.77 -6.73
C ARG A 248 -18.99 0.88 -8.22
N ARG A 249 -19.45 2.03 -8.69
CA ARG A 249 -19.54 2.36 -10.11
C ARG A 249 -18.25 3.04 -10.56
N ARG A 250 -17.63 2.57 -11.65
CA ARG A 250 -16.39 3.16 -12.17
C ARG A 250 -16.66 4.53 -12.79
N LEU A 251 -15.90 5.52 -12.38
CA LEU A 251 -15.95 6.91 -12.82
C LEU A 251 -14.89 7.22 -13.88
N ALA A 252 -13.68 6.71 -13.69
CA ALA A 252 -12.56 6.91 -14.59
C ALA A 252 -11.57 5.76 -14.48
N GLN A 253 -10.74 5.63 -15.50
CA GLN A 253 -9.56 4.76 -15.51
C GLN A 253 -8.50 5.41 -16.40
N PHE A 254 -7.25 5.35 -15.96
CA PHE A 254 -6.10 5.70 -16.77
C PHE A 254 -5.03 4.62 -16.60
N GLY A 255 -4.51 4.16 -17.72
CA GLY A 255 -3.76 2.93 -17.79
C GLY A 255 -2.83 2.85 -19.00
N PRO A 256 -2.39 1.64 -19.38
CA PRO A 256 -1.38 1.42 -20.41
C PRO A 256 -1.70 2.02 -21.78
N ASP A 257 -2.95 2.27 -22.07
CA ASP A 257 -3.42 2.81 -23.36
C ASP A 257 -3.36 4.34 -23.45
N GLU A 258 -3.00 5.04 -22.36
CA GLU A 258 -2.82 6.50 -22.39
C GLU A 258 -1.55 6.86 -23.18
N PRO A 259 -1.60 7.91 -24.05
CA PRO A 259 -0.53 8.22 -25.02
C PRO A 259 0.82 8.56 -24.39
N HIS A 260 0.92 8.66 -23.10
CA HIS A 260 2.15 9.00 -22.35
C HIS A 260 2.74 7.83 -21.57
N ASN A 261 2.36 6.62 -21.90
CA ASN A 261 2.96 5.34 -21.54
C ASN A 261 3.86 5.37 -20.31
N GLY A 262 3.35 5.13 -19.12
CA GLY A 262 4.20 5.06 -17.95
C GLY A 262 3.61 5.01 -16.57
N ALA A 263 2.29 5.07 -16.41
CA ALA A 263 1.70 5.04 -15.07
C ALA A 263 1.27 3.63 -14.61
N PHE A 264 1.79 2.50 -15.18
CA PHE A 264 0.91 1.36 -15.37
C PHE A 264 1.55 0.02 -15.04
N ASN A 265 2.04 -0.08 -13.91
CA ASN A 265 2.20 -1.24 -13.05
C ASN A 265 2.30 -0.69 -11.63
N VAL A 266 1.16 -0.20 -11.13
CA VAL A 266 1.12 0.52 -9.87
C VAL A 266 1.06 -0.49 -8.75
N HIS A 267 2.06 -0.45 -7.88
CA HIS A 267 2.13 -1.32 -6.70
C HIS A 267 1.42 -0.71 -5.50
N GLY A 268 1.60 0.60 -5.27
CA GLY A 268 0.99 1.32 -4.15
C GLY A 268 0.38 2.65 -4.60
N ILE A 269 -0.71 3.04 -3.97
CA ILE A 269 -1.43 4.31 -4.17
C ILE A 269 -1.72 4.97 -2.83
N TRP A 270 -1.59 6.30 -2.76
CA TRP A 270 -2.01 7.10 -1.63
C TRP A 270 -2.38 8.51 -2.07
N LEU A 271 -3.11 9.21 -1.23
CA LEU A 271 -3.60 10.56 -1.49
C LEU A 271 -3.12 11.54 -0.43
N ASP A 272 -2.93 12.80 -0.83
CA ASP A 272 -2.85 13.90 0.14
C ASP A 272 -4.24 14.53 0.41
N ALA A 273 -4.26 15.55 1.28
CA ALA A 273 -5.50 16.22 1.67
C ALA A 273 -6.19 16.96 0.50
N ASP A 274 -5.47 17.27 -0.57
CA ASP A 274 -5.99 17.92 -1.78
C ASP A 274 -6.41 16.89 -2.85
N GLU A 275 -6.36 15.58 -2.50
CA GLU A 275 -6.64 14.45 -3.40
C GLU A 275 -5.67 14.37 -4.59
N ASN A 276 -4.44 14.91 -4.44
CA ASN A 276 -3.39 14.52 -5.34
C ASN A 276 -3.04 13.05 -5.12
N ILE A 277 -2.83 12.34 -6.21
CA ILE A 277 -2.55 10.91 -6.19
C ILE A 277 -1.04 10.69 -6.27
N TYR A 278 -0.52 9.89 -5.38
CA TYR A 278 0.87 9.43 -5.43
C TYR A 278 0.89 7.94 -5.77
N LEU A 279 1.80 7.56 -6.63
CA LEU A 279 1.93 6.21 -7.14
C LEU A 279 3.32 5.65 -6.90
N ALA A 280 3.40 4.50 -6.26
CA ALA A 280 4.60 3.68 -6.23
C ALA A 280 4.58 2.69 -7.41
N GLN A 281 5.61 2.70 -8.23
CA GLN A 281 5.70 1.91 -9.46
C GLN A 281 6.95 1.01 -9.46
N PHE A 282 6.85 -0.18 -10.06
CA PHE A 282 7.92 -1.18 -10.03
C PHE A 282 9.18 -0.80 -10.80
N ASP A 283 9.06 0.06 -11.78
CA ASP A 283 10.14 0.43 -12.71
C ASP A 283 10.59 1.87 -12.57
N ARG A 284 10.05 2.61 -11.59
CA ARG A 284 10.23 4.07 -11.52
C ARG A 284 10.23 4.61 -10.09
N ALA A 285 10.60 5.88 -10.02
CA ALA A 285 10.39 6.75 -8.89
C ALA A 285 8.89 6.93 -8.55
N VAL A 286 8.61 7.56 -7.44
CA VAL A 286 7.25 7.97 -7.09
C VAL A 286 6.77 9.03 -8.07
N SER A 287 5.60 8.78 -8.65
CA SER A 287 4.89 9.76 -9.49
C SER A 287 3.81 10.46 -8.68
N LYS A 288 3.56 11.74 -9.02
CA LYS A 288 2.44 12.53 -8.46
C LYS A 288 1.49 12.93 -9.59
N LEU A 289 0.21 12.78 -9.34
CA LEU A 289 -0.86 13.27 -10.20
C LEU A 289 -1.60 14.38 -9.45
N SER A 290 -1.41 15.62 -9.90
CA SER A 290 -2.10 16.78 -9.33
C SER A 290 -3.37 17.08 -10.10
N ARG A 291 -4.50 17.22 -9.41
CA ARG A 291 -5.80 17.49 -10.04
C ARG A 291 -5.78 18.83 -10.78
N VAL A 292 -6.41 18.89 -11.99
CA VAL A 292 -6.45 20.08 -12.85
C VAL A 292 -7.88 20.56 -13.05
#